data_e65036a00a10ac21d32ed1234fbf502e
#
_entry.id   e65036a00a10ac21d32ed1234fbf502e
#
_cell.length_a   1.000
_cell.length_b   1.000
_cell.length_c   1.000
_cell.angle_alpha   90.00
_cell.angle_beta   90.00
_cell.angle_gamma   90.00
#
_symmetry.space_group_name_H-M   'P 1'
#
loop_
_entity.id
_entity.type
_entity.pdbx_description
1 polymer ?
#
loop_
_entity_poly.entity_id
_entity_poly.type
_entity_poly.pdbx_seq_one_letter_code
_entity_poly.pdbx_strand_id
1 'polypeptide(L)'
;MVIAKNIHKYFGDTEVLKGVNLSINKGEIVAIVGPSGAGKTTLLQILGTLDKPSVKENFTLEINGISLKNLDDKMIASIRNKHIGYIFQFHQLLPEFSAIENICIPAFIGKKDRKETEQRAKELLNFLGLKNRMKHKPNELSGGEQQRVAVAIALINEPSIILADEPSGNLDSSSAESLHKLFFELRDSFNQTFVIVTHNQELANMADRKLTMRDGIIL
;
A
#
# COMPACT_ATOMS: atom_id res chain seq x y z
N MET A 1 -6.40 -0.53 -14.43
CA MET A 1 -5.17 -0.90 -13.70
C MET A 1 -5.45 -1.95 -12.62
N VAL A 2 -6.37 -1.74 -11.69
CA VAL A 2 -6.90 -2.80 -10.82
C VAL A 2 -8.37 -3.01 -11.12
N ILE A 3 -8.78 -4.27 -11.26
CA ILE A 3 -10.17 -4.67 -11.45
C ILE A 3 -10.49 -5.73 -10.40
N ALA A 4 -11.43 -5.43 -9.52
CA ALA A 4 -11.98 -6.37 -8.56
C ALA A 4 -13.50 -6.45 -8.79
N LYS A 5 -14.03 -7.65 -9.02
CA LYS A 5 -15.46 -7.86 -9.24
C LYS A 5 -15.93 -9.04 -8.41
N ASN A 6 -17.05 -8.83 -7.77
CA ASN A 6 -17.74 -9.85 -6.97
C ASN A 6 -16.83 -10.45 -5.87
N ILE A 7 -16.12 -9.58 -5.14
CA ILE A 7 -15.21 -10.01 -4.08
C ILE A 7 -15.99 -10.29 -2.81
N HIS A 8 -15.99 -11.56 -2.41
CA HIS A 8 -16.58 -12.03 -1.15
C HIS A 8 -15.46 -12.47 -0.19
N LYS A 9 -15.66 -12.24 1.10
CA LYS A 9 -14.78 -12.74 2.17
C LYS A 9 -15.58 -13.15 3.37
N TYR A 10 -15.31 -14.38 3.84
CA TYR A 10 -15.90 -14.95 5.04
C TYR A 10 -14.81 -15.25 6.08
N PHE A 11 -15.10 -15.00 7.34
CA PHE A 11 -14.33 -15.47 8.50
C PHE A 11 -15.29 -16.31 9.36
N GLY A 12 -15.11 -17.63 9.31
CA GLY A 12 -16.12 -18.56 9.81
C GLY A 12 -17.44 -18.34 9.09
N ASP A 13 -18.52 -18.07 9.84
CA ASP A 13 -19.86 -17.82 9.32
C ASP A 13 -20.14 -16.35 9.02
N THR A 14 -19.19 -15.45 9.35
CA THR A 14 -19.39 -14.02 9.15
C THR A 14 -18.91 -13.59 7.76
N GLU A 15 -19.84 -13.05 6.96
CA GLU A 15 -19.52 -12.45 5.66
C GLU A 15 -19.09 -10.99 5.84
N VAL A 16 -17.78 -10.73 5.65
CA VAL A 16 -17.18 -9.40 5.82
C VAL A 16 -17.19 -8.60 4.52
N LEU A 17 -16.97 -9.24 3.37
CA LEU A 17 -17.11 -8.60 2.05
C LEU A 17 -18.24 -9.29 1.28
N LYS A 18 -19.15 -8.48 0.75
CA LYS A 18 -20.44 -8.93 0.17
C LYS A 18 -20.55 -8.56 -1.31
N GLY A 19 -19.68 -9.15 -2.15
CA GLY A 19 -19.72 -8.92 -3.59
C GLY A 19 -19.15 -7.55 -4.00
N VAL A 20 -18.02 -7.14 -3.40
CA VAL A 20 -17.42 -5.83 -3.66
C VAL A 20 -16.96 -5.72 -5.11
N ASN A 21 -17.34 -4.62 -5.77
CA ASN A 21 -16.90 -4.26 -7.11
C ASN A 21 -16.10 -2.95 -7.06
N LEU A 22 -14.91 -2.98 -7.67
CA LEU A 22 -13.98 -1.85 -7.66
C LEU A 22 -13.14 -1.84 -8.93
N SER A 23 -12.98 -0.67 -9.53
CA SER A 23 -12.01 -0.43 -10.58
C SER A 23 -11.14 0.77 -10.22
N ILE A 24 -9.83 0.66 -10.46
CA ILE A 24 -8.85 1.72 -10.15
C ILE A 24 -8.05 1.98 -11.41
N ASN A 25 -7.98 3.25 -11.83
CA ASN A 25 -7.21 3.67 -12.98
C ASN A 25 -5.74 3.90 -12.63
N LYS A 26 -4.87 3.93 -13.63
CA LYS A 26 -3.47 4.26 -13.43
C LYS A 26 -3.32 5.75 -13.08
N GLY A 27 -2.48 6.05 -12.11
CA GLY A 27 -2.15 7.42 -11.72
C GLY A 27 -3.24 8.11 -10.89
N GLU A 28 -4.28 7.39 -10.39
CA GLU A 28 -5.26 7.98 -9.48
C GLU A 28 -4.99 7.64 -8.01
N ILE A 29 -5.39 8.52 -7.12
CA ILE A 29 -5.47 8.30 -5.69
C ILE A 29 -6.93 8.03 -5.32
N VAL A 30 -7.21 6.81 -4.85
CA VAL A 30 -8.54 6.40 -4.38
C VAL A 30 -8.53 6.30 -2.86
N ALA A 31 -9.38 7.06 -2.19
CA ALA A 31 -9.60 6.93 -0.75
C ALA A 31 -10.80 6.02 -0.46
N ILE A 32 -10.62 5.03 0.41
CA ILE A 32 -11.70 4.18 0.92
C ILE A 32 -12.00 4.58 2.36
N VAL A 33 -13.20 5.08 2.60
CA VAL A 33 -13.66 5.55 3.91
C VAL A 33 -14.83 4.70 4.41
N GLY A 34 -15.13 4.78 5.69
CA GLY A 34 -16.27 4.10 6.31
C GLY A 34 -16.02 3.76 7.77
N PRO A 35 -17.06 3.30 8.50
CA PRO A 35 -16.94 2.98 9.91
C PRO A 35 -15.94 1.83 10.17
N SER A 36 -15.49 1.71 11.42
CA SER A 36 -14.72 0.55 11.85
C SER A 36 -15.53 -0.73 11.62
N GLY A 37 -14.88 -1.81 11.21
CA GLY A 37 -15.55 -3.08 10.89
C GLY A 37 -16.25 -3.13 9.53
N ALA A 38 -16.25 -2.06 8.72
CA ALA A 38 -16.89 -2.06 7.40
C ALA A 38 -16.22 -2.99 6.37
N GLY A 39 -15.04 -3.56 6.66
CA GLY A 39 -14.29 -4.45 5.77
C GLY A 39 -13.17 -3.79 4.97
N LYS A 40 -12.83 -2.51 5.25
CA LYS A 40 -11.83 -1.74 4.49
C LYS A 40 -10.45 -2.39 4.46
N THR A 41 -9.89 -2.71 5.62
CA THR A 41 -8.59 -3.42 5.74
C THR A 41 -8.64 -4.78 5.07
N THR A 42 -9.74 -5.53 5.21
CA THR A 42 -9.92 -6.84 4.55
C THR A 42 -9.89 -6.70 3.03
N LEU A 43 -10.57 -5.69 2.48
CA LEU A 43 -10.52 -5.41 1.05
C LEU A 43 -9.10 -5.06 0.62
N LEU A 44 -8.42 -4.18 1.36
CA LEU A 44 -7.05 -3.78 1.05
C LEU A 44 -6.08 -4.97 1.09
N GLN A 45 -6.22 -5.88 2.07
CA GLN A 45 -5.41 -7.10 2.16
C GLN A 45 -5.63 -8.03 0.96
N ILE A 46 -6.87 -8.15 0.47
CA ILE A 46 -7.17 -8.95 -0.72
C ILE A 46 -6.57 -8.29 -1.97
N LEU A 47 -6.73 -6.97 -2.15
CA LEU A 47 -6.08 -6.24 -3.23
C LEU A 47 -4.56 -6.35 -3.17
N GLY A 48 -3.99 -6.36 -1.96
CA GLY A 48 -2.56 -6.54 -1.67
C GLY A 48 -2.07 -7.98 -1.76
N THR A 49 -2.94 -8.94 -2.06
CA THR A 49 -2.61 -10.38 -2.09
C THR A 49 -2.09 -10.93 -0.75
N LEU A 50 -2.35 -10.23 0.35
CA LEU A 50 -2.03 -10.69 1.71
C LEU A 50 -3.10 -11.67 2.23
N ASP A 51 -4.30 -11.59 1.69
CA ASP A 51 -5.39 -12.52 1.91
C ASP A 51 -6.06 -12.89 0.58
N LYS A 52 -6.86 -13.94 0.56
CA LYS A 52 -7.55 -14.44 -0.65
C LYS A 52 -9.06 -14.23 -0.52
N PRO A 53 -9.76 -13.90 -1.62
CA PRO A 53 -11.22 -13.94 -1.64
C PRO A 53 -11.71 -15.34 -1.26
N SER A 54 -12.90 -15.41 -0.67
CA SER A 54 -13.56 -16.70 -0.44
C SER A 54 -14.08 -17.29 -1.75
N VAL A 55 -13.78 -18.56 -2.00
CA VAL A 55 -13.96 -19.23 -3.31
C VAL A 55 -15.40 -19.63 -3.60
N LYS A 56 -16.36 -19.27 -2.74
CA LYS A 56 -17.78 -19.68 -2.89
C LYS A 56 -18.45 -19.10 -4.14
N GLU A 57 -17.91 -18.00 -4.66
CA GLU A 57 -18.49 -17.26 -5.78
C GLU A 57 -17.45 -17.01 -6.89
N ASN A 58 -17.94 -16.82 -8.11
CA ASN A 58 -17.07 -16.39 -9.20
C ASN A 58 -16.65 -14.94 -8.99
N PHE A 59 -15.35 -14.70 -8.85
CA PHE A 59 -14.79 -13.36 -8.71
C PHE A 59 -13.76 -13.06 -9.81
N THR A 60 -13.50 -11.78 -10.04
CA THR A 60 -12.38 -11.29 -10.83
C THR A 60 -11.49 -10.44 -9.94
N LEU A 61 -10.19 -10.71 -9.96
CA LEU A 61 -9.18 -9.86 -9.35
C LEU A 61 -7.98 -9.77 -10.29
N GLU A 62 -7.75 -8.58 -10.82
CA GLU A 62 -6.69 -8.31 -11.77
C GLU A 62 -5.88 -7.09 -11.35
N ILE A 63 -4.55 -7.16 -11.48
CA ILE A 63 -3.63 -6.06 -11.24
C ILE A 63 -2.79 -5.91 -12.51
N ASN A 64 -2.83 -4.73 -13.10
CA ASN A 64 -2.09 -4.39 -14.31
C ASN A 64 -2.30 -5.39 -15.46
N GLY A 65 -3.53 -5.87 -15.64
CA GLY A 65 -3.90 -6.87 -16.64
C GLY A 65 -3.54 -8.31 -16.31
N ILE A 66 -2.95 -8.55 -15.13
CA ILE A 66 -2.60 -9.90 -14.66
C ILE A 66 -3.74 -10.40 -13.77
N SER A 67 -4.40 -11.48 -14.21
CA SER A 67 -5.41 -12.15 -13.38
C SER A 67 -4.76 -12.91 -12.23
N LEU A 68 -5.27 -12.70 -11.01
CA LEU A 68 -4.78 -13.36 -9.80
C LEU A 68 -5.55 -14.65 -9.48
N LYS A 69 -6.52 -15.01 -10.31
CA LYS A 69 -7.30 -16.23 -10.14
C LYS A 69 -6.47 -17.46 -10.50
N ASN A 70 -6.51 -18.48 -9.66
CA ASN A 70 -5.85 -19.78 -9.87
C ASN A 70 -4.30 -19.73 -9.95
N LEU A 71 -3.67 -18.69 -9.44
CA LEU A 71 -2.21 -18.63 -9.32
C LEU A 71 -1.74 -19.37 -8.06
N ASP A 72 -0.58 -19.99 -8.16
CA ASP A 72 0.10 -20.56 -6.99
C ASP A 72 0.71 -19.46 -6.09
N ASP A 73 1.08 -19.84 -4.87
CA ASP A 73 1.59 -18.89 -3.88
C ASP A 73 2.93 -18.25 -4.31
N LYS A 74 3.74 -18.95 -5.10
CA LYS A 74 5.01 -18.44 -5.63
C LYS A 74 4.76 -17.34 -6.68
N MET A 75 3.81 -17.55 -7.57
CA MET A 75 3.41 -16.56 -8.57
C MET A 75 2.78 -15.34 -7.89
N ILE A 76 1.89 -15.54 -6.92
CA ILE A 76 1.29 -14.46 -6.13
C ILE A 76 2.37 -13.66 -5.39
N ALA A 77 3.34 -14.32 -4.75
CA ALA A 77 4.45 -13.65 -4.08
C ALA A 77 5.31 -12.83 -5.05
N SER A 78 5.55 -13.34 -6.26
CA SER A 78 6.27 -12.61 -7.32
C SER A 78 5.50 -11.36 -7.79
N ILE A 79 4.19 -11.49 -8.00
CA ILE A 79 3.32 -10.36 -8.40
C ILE A 79 3.29 -9.32 -7.29
N ARG A 80 3.10 -9.73 -6.02
CA ARG A 80 3.13 -8.83 -4.88
C ARG A 80 4.44 -8.06 -4.81
N ASN A 81 5.58 -8.75 -4.91
CA ASN A 81 6.89 -8.11 -4.85
C ASN A 81 7.12 -7.09 -5.98
N LYS A 82 6.64 -7.37 -7.20
CA LYS A 82 6.89 -6.53 -8.38
C LYS A 82 5.89 -5.40 -8.56
N HIS A 83 4.61 -5.65 -8.23
CA HIS A 83 3.52 -4.76 -8.66
C HIS A 83 2.82 -4.05 -7.50
N ILE A 84 3.05 -4.46 -6.25
CA ILE A 84 2.34 -3.92 -5.09
C ILE A 84 3.33 -3.38 -4.07
N GLY A 85 3.19 -2.09 -3.74
CA GLY A 85 3.77 -1.50 -2.53
C GLY A 85 2.71 -1.51 -1.42
N TYR A 86 3.11 -1.76 -0.18
CA TYR A 86 2.19 -1.72 0.95
C TYR A 86 2.73 -0.80 2.04
N ILE A 87 1.89 0.10 2.53
CA ILE A 87 2.17 1.01 3.64
C ILE A 87 1.18 0.68 4.76
N PHE A 88 1.70 0.22 5.89
CA PHE A 88 0.91 -0.14 7.07
C PHE A 88 0.76 1.06 8.02
N GLN A 89 -0.24 1.01 8.88
CA GLN A 89 -0.45 1.96 9.97
C GLN A 89 0.74 1.98 10.93
N PHE A 90 1.31 0.80 11.26
CA PHE A 90 2.58 0.66 11.96
C PHE A 90 3.68 0.41 10.95
N HIS A 91 4.77 1.14 11.02
CA HIS A 91 5.81 1.27 9.98
C HIS A 91 6.45 -0.05 9.54
N GLN A 92 6.34 -1.13 10.34
CA GLN A 92 6.85 -2.49 10.05
C GLN A 92 8.35 -2.53 9.71
N LEU A 93 9.15 -1.59 10.26
CA LEU A 93 10.58 -1.55 10.06
C LEU A 93 11.27 -2.62 10.92
N LEU A 94 12.26 -3.28 10.35
CA LEU A 94 13.10 -4.22 11.08
C LEU A 94 14.13 -3.45 11.91
N PRO A 95 14.09 -3.56 13.26
CA PRO A 95 14.86 -2.71 14.14
C PRO A 95 16.38 -2.95 14.08
N GLU A 96 16.81 -4.12 13.59
CA GLU A 96 18.22 -4.50 13.45
C GLU A 96 18.89 -3.77 12.26
N PHE A 97 18.11 -3.36 11.27
CA PHE A 97 18.58 -2.77 10.02
C PHE A 97 18.44 -1.25 10.03
N SER A 98 19.37 -0.57 9.36
CA SER A 98 19.28 0.86 9.08
C SER A 98 18.15 1.19 8.09
N ALA A 99 17.82 2.47 7.94
CA ALA A 99 16.80 2.93 6.99
C ALA A 99 17.06 2.42 5.56
N ILE A 100 18.29 2.58 5.06
CA ILE A 100 18.64 2.13 3.71
C ILE A 100 18.57 0.63 3.56
N GLU A 101 18.99 -0.14 4.56
CA GLU A 101 18.91 -1.60 4.52
C GLU A 101 17.45 -2.08 4.51
N ASN A 102 16.59 -1.50 5.36
CA ASN A 102 15.16 -1.79 5.34
C ASN A 102 14.56 -1.58 3.94
N ILE A 103 14.90 -0.46 3.27
CA ILE A 103 14.40 -0.14 1.92
C ILE A 103 14.86 -1.16 0.89
N CYS A 104 16.08 -1.67 0.99
CA CYS A 104 16.65 -2.61 0.02
C CYS A 104 16.05 -4.03 0.11
N ILE A 105 15.50 -4.44 1.25
CA ILE A 105 15.01 -5.81 1.49
C ILE A 105 14.06 -6.32 0.40
N PRO A 106 12.97 -5.62 0.02
CA PRO A 106 12.06 -6.14 -1.00
C PRO A 106 12.70 -6.33 -2.37
N ALA A 107 13.66 -5.48 -2.72
CA ALA A 107 14.39 -5.61 -3.99
C ALA A 107 15.35 -6.81 -3.97
N PHE A 108 16.02 -7.07 -2.84
CA PHE A 108 16.87 -8.26 -2.67
C PHE A 108 16.05 -9.56 -2.67
N ILE A 109 14.86 -9.57 -2.06
CA ILE A 109 13.92 -10.69 -2.19
C ILE A 109 13.55 -10.91 -3.66
N GLY A 110 13.36 -9.83 -4.43
CA GLY A 110 13.14 -9.84 -5.87
C GLY A 110 14.37 -10.18 -6.70
N LYS A 111 15.53 -10.47 -6.08
CA LYS A 111 16.82 -10.79 -6.71
C LYS A 111 17.35 -9.67 -7.63
N LYS A 112 17.05 -8.41 -7.34
CA LYS A 112 17.62 -7.26 -8.05
C LYS A 112 19.10 -7.08 -7.72
N ASP A 113 19.83 -6.43 -8.62
CA ASP A 113 21.25 -6.12 -8.41
C ASP A 113 21.45 -5.24 -7.18
N ARG A 114 22.51 -5.54 -6.43
CA ARG A 114 22.77 -4.87 -5.15
C ARG A 114 23.14 -3.39 -5.34
N LYS A 115 23.99 -3.08 -6.30
CA LYS A 115 24.46 -1.71 -6.52
C LYS A 115 23.34 -0.81 -7.03
N GLU A 116 22.56 -1.30 -7.98
CA GLU A 116 21.39 -0.60 -8.51
C GLU A 116 20.34 -0.37 -7.41
N THR A 117 20.08 -1.40 -6.58
CA THR A 117 19.15 -1.29 -5.46
C THR A 117 19.59 -0.26 -4.42
N GLU A 118 20.85 -0.29 -4.00
CA GLU A 118 21.40 0.69 -3.04
C GLU A 118 21.38 2.10 -3.61
N GLN A 119 21.68 2.26 -4.90
CA GLN A 119 21.59 3.56 -5.56
C GLN A 119 20.15 4.08 -5.58
N ARG A 120 19.19 3.25 -5.96
CA ARG A 120 17.77 3.60 -5.96
C ARG A 120 17.25 3.93 -4.56
N ALA A 121 17.67 3.18 -3.54
CA ALA A 121 17.33 3.48 -2.14
C ALA A 121 17.84 4.85 -1.69
N LYS A 122 19.08 5.25 -2.07
CA LYS A 122 19.62 6.58 -1.80
C LYS A 122 18.83 7.69 -2.48
N GLU A 123 18.41 7.48 -3.72
CA GLU A 123 17.58 8.43 -4.47
C GLU A 123 16.22 8.63 -3.79
N LEU A 124 15.57 7.54 -3.38
CA LEU A 124 14.30 7.59 -2.64
C LEU A 124 14.47 8.32 -1.31
N LEU A 125 15.51 7.98 -0.51
CA LEU A 125 15.76 8.67 0.75
C LEU A 125 16.04 10.17 0.55
N ASN A 126 16.74 10.53 -0.51
CA ASN A 126 16.99 11.94 -0.83
C ASN A 126 15.68 12.66 -1.21
N PHE A 127 14.85 12.06 -2.06
CA PHE A 127 13.55 12.59 -2.46
C PHE A 127 12.63 12.79 -1.26
N LEU A 128 12.63 11.84 -0.33
CA LEU A 128 11.82 11.85 0.89
C LEU A 128 12.40 12.73 2.02
N GLY A 129 13.48 13.49 1.77
CA GLY A 129 14.10 14.38 2.75
C GLY A 129 14.89 13.67 3.84
N LEU A 130 15.26 12.40 3.64
CA LEU A 130 15.96 11.55 4.61
C LEU A 130 17.44 11.29 4.27
N LYS A 131 18.06 12.15 3.44
CA LYS A 131 19.45 12.00 3.02
C LYS A 131 20.41 11.78 4.19
N ASN A 132 20.23 12.51 5.29
CA ASN A 132 21.08 12.44 6.47
C ASN A 132 20.67 11.33 7.45
N ARG A 133 19.63 10.55 7.14
CA ARG A 133 19.08 9.48 7.97
C ARG A 133 19.34 8.07 7.44
N MET A 134 20.03 7.93 6.33
CA MET A 134 20.24 6.65 5.62
C MET A 134 20.75 5.52 6.51
N LYS A 135 21.67 5.84 7.42
CA LYS A 135 22.32 4.88 8.33
C LYS A 135 21.67 4.75 9.69
N HIS A 136 20.63 5.55 9.98
CA HIS A 136 19.92 5.49 11.25
C HIS A 136 19.05 4.24 11.33
N LYS A 137 18.99 3.66 12.52
CA LYS A 137 18.06 2.57 12.85
C LYS A 137 16.68 3.11 13.19
N PRO A 138 15.61 2.31 13.14
CA PRO A 138 14.26 2.77 13.42
C PRO A 138 14.10 3.52 14.75
N ASN A 139 14.76 3.09 15.82
CA ASN A 139 14.73 3.74 17.12
C ASN A 139 15.42 5.11 17.18
N GLU A 140 16.16 5.48 16.14
CA GLU A 140 16.84 6.79 16.01
C GLU A 140 16.06 7.75 15.09
N LEU A 141 14.90 7.32 14.59
CA LEU A 141 14.02 8.06 13.68
C LEU A 141 12.74 8.49 14.38
N SER A 142 12.25 9.69 14.09
CA SER A 142 10.90 10.11 14.49
C SER A 142 9.84 9.26 13.80
N GLY A 143 8.59 9.26 14.31
CA GLY A 143 7.47 8.54 13.71
C GLY A 143 7.23 8.94 12.25
N GLY A 144 7.29 10.23 11.93
CA GLY A 144 7.18 10.72 10.56
C GLY A 144 8.35 10.30 9.66
N GLU A 145 9.58 10.25 10.19
CA GLU A 145 10.74 9.74 9.45
C GLU A 145 10.61 8.23 9.20
N GLN A 146 10.16 7.45 10.20
CA GLN A 146 9.89 6.02 10.03
C GLN A 146 8.82 5.77 8.96
N GLN A 147 7.75 6.57 8.93
CA GLN A 147 6.70 6.45 7.92
C GLN A 147 7.22 6.77 6.52
N ARG A 148 8.09 7.78 6.37
CA ARG A 148 8.74 8.05 5.08
C ARG A 148 9.66 6.91 4.64
N VAL A 149 10.34 6.23 5.57
CA VAL A 149 11.10 5.01 5.25
C VAL A 149 10.14 3.91 4.78
N ALA A 150 8.98 3.71 5.43
CA ALA A 150 7.98 2.75 4.98
C ALA A 150 7.43 3.07 3.56
N VAL A 151 7.26 4.36 3.23
CA VAL A 151 6.94 4.80 1.86
C VAL A 151 8.06 4.42 0.88
N ALA A 152 9.33 4.62 1.24
CA ALA A 152 10.47 4.23 0.40
C ALA A 152 10.54 2.71 0.18
N ILE A 153 10.24 1.90 1.22
CA ILE A 153 10.13 0.44 1.12
C ILE A 153 9.06 0.04 0.10
N ALA A 154 7.89 0.70 0.16
CA ALA A 154 6.82 0.46 -0.79
C ALA A 154 7.20 0.81 -2.24
N LEU A 155 8.07 1.81 -2.44
CA LEU A 155 8.47 2.34 -3.76
C LEU A 155 9.69 1.66 -4.39
N ILE A 156 10.51 0.92 -3.64
CA ILE A 156 11.83 0.44 -4.13
C ILE A 156 11.73 -0.43 -5.38
N ASN A 157 10.67 -1.20 -5.51
CA ASN A 157 10.44 -2.08 -6.66
C ASN A 157 9.68 -1.41 -7.82
N GLU A 158 9.37 -0.11 -7.73
CA GLU A 158 8.57 0.63 -8.71
C GLU A 158 7.21 -0.02 -8.95
N PRO A 159 6.42 -0.22 -7.88
CA PRO A 159 5.17 -0.96 -7.98
C PRO A 159 4.15 -0.24 -8.86
N SER A 160 3.27 -1.01 -9.46
CA SER A 160 2.15 -0.46 -10.24
C SER A 160 1.13 0.25 -9.36
N ILE A 161 0.97 -0.21 -8.10
CA ILE A 161 0.03 0.35 -7.13
C ILE A 161 0.62 0.34 -5.72
N ILE A 162 0.30 1.37 -4.95
CA ILE A 162 0.57 1.44 -3.51
C ILE A 162 -0.76 1.34 -2.76
N LEU A 163 -0.81 0.41 -1.82
CA LEU A 163 -1.91 0.19 -0.90
C LEU A 163 -1.51 0.73 0.48
N ALA A 164 -2.29 1.62 1.05
CA ALA A 164 -2.00 2.24 2.34
C ALA A 164 -3.15 2.04 3.31
N ASP A 165 -2.88 1.41 4.45
CA ASP A 165 -3.86 1.18 5.52
C ASP A 165 -3.60 2.16 6.66
N GLU A 166 -4.46 3.18 6.80
CA GLU A 166 -4.38 4.25 7.81
C GLU A 166 -2.95 4.85 7.94
N PRO A 167 -2.32 5.29 6.83
CA PRO A 167 -0.87 5.58 6.79
C PRO A 167 -0.44 6.75 7.68
N SER A 168 -1.36 7.61 8.11
CA SER A 168 -1.10 8.75 9.00
C SER A 168 -1.69 8.60 10.40
N GLY A 169 -2.31 7.44 10.70
CA GLY A 169 -3.08 7.23 11.94
C GLY A 169 -2.28 7.36 13.24
N ASN A 170 -0.96 7.16 13.20
CA ASN A 170 -0.07 7.23 14.36
C ASN A 170 0.87 8.46 14.34
N LEU A 171 0.61 9.43 13.44
CA LEU A 171 1.44 10.63 13.30
C LEU A 171 0.79 11.83 13.97
N ASP A 172 1.63 12.77 14.40
CA ASP A 172 1.17 14.11 14.74
C ASP A 172 0.61 14.83 13.51
N SER A 173 -0.18 15.89 13.73
CA SER A 173 -0.90 16.58 12.65
C SER A 173 0.03 17.13 11.57
N SER A 174 1.20 17.66 11.93
CA SER A 174 2.16 18.24 10.99
C SER A 174 2.82 17.17 10.12
N SER A 175 3.20 16.05 10.73
CA SER A 175 3.76 14.88 10.04
C SER A 175 2.73 14.23 9.13
N ALA A 176 1.46 14.14 9.56
CA ALA A 176 0.35 13.62 8.76
C ALA A 176 0.10 14.49 7.51
N GLU A 177 -0.01 15.81 7.66
CA GLU A 177 -0.19 16.74 6.54
C GLU A 177 0.98 16.63 5.53
N SER A 178 2.22 16.57 6.05
CA SER A 178 3.40 16.41 5.20
C SER A 178 3.39 15.07 4.43
N LEU A 179 2.93 13.98 5.06
CA LEU A 179 2.79 12.68 4.39
C LEU A 179 1.68 12.71 3.33
N HIS A 180 0.57 13.39 3.59
CA HIS A 180 -0.52 13.55 2.63
C HIS A 180 -0.01 14.26 1.37
N LYS A 181 0.65 15.41 1.51
CA LYS A 181 1.25 16.13 0.38
C LYS A 181 2.22 15.25 -0.42
N LEU A 182 3.03 14.46 0.28
CA LEU A 182 3.97 13.54 -0.35
C LEU A 182 3.28 12.51 -1.26
N PHE A 183 2.11 11.99 -0.91
CA PHE A 183 1.39 11.05 -1.79
C PHE A 183 0.98 11.71 -3.12
N PHE A 184 0.55 12.98 -3.09
CA PHE A 184 0.22 13.72 -4.31
C PHE A 184 1.47 14.05 -5.12
N GLU A 185 2.56 14.45 -4.48
CA GLU A 185 3.85 14.65 -5.16
C GLU A 185 4.34 13.37 -5.85
N LEU A 186 4.20 12.21 -5.21
CA LEU A 186 4.55 10.90 -5.80
C LEU A 186 3.64 10.55 -6.98
N ARG A 187 2.32 10.80 -6.87
CA ARG A 187 1.39 10.63 -7.99
C ARG A 187 1.82 11.50 -9.17
N ASP A 188 2.05 12.79 -8.94
CA ASP A 188 2.31 13.76 -10.01
C ASP A 188 3.71 13.53 -10.65
N SER A 189 4.72 13.18 -9.84
CA SER A 189 6.09 12.99 -10.33
C SER A 189 6.31 11.63 -11.00
N PHE A 190 5.64 10.57 -10.51
CA PHE A 190 5.89 9.19 -10.95
C PHE A 190 4.65 8.52 -11.57
N ASN A 191 3.54 9.24 -11.72
CA ASN A 191 2.25 8.68 -12.15
C ASN A 191 1.85 7.46 -11.29
N GLN A 192 2.14 7.55 -9.97
CA GLN A 192 1.94 6.48 -9.01
C GLN A 192 0.47 6.37 -8.63
N THR A 193 -0.06 5.16 -8.64
CA THR A 193 -1.44 4.86 -8.22
C THR A 193 -1.47 4.52 -6.74
N PHE A 194 -2.47 5.08 -6.01
CA PHE A 194 -2.68 4.80 -4.60
C PHE A 194 -4.10 4.33 -4.32
N VAL A 195 -4.23 3.37 -3.38
CA VAL A 195 -5.48 3.08 -2.68
C VAL A 195 -5.23 3.27 -1.19
N ILE A 196 -5.93 4.21 -0.60
CA ILE A 196 -5.70 4.61 0.79
C ILE A 196 -6.96 4.34 1.59
N VAL A 197 -6.89 3.43 2.55
CA VAL A 197 -7.91 3.29 3.59
C VAL A 197 -7.62 4.34 4.66
N THR A 198 -8.60 5.17 4.97
CA THR A 198 -8.42 6.21 5.98
C THR A 198 -9.74 6.65 6.63
N HIS A 199 -9.65 7.08 7.88
CA HIS A 199 -10.70 7.83 8.57
C HIS A 199 -10.43 9.36 8.56
N ASN A 200 -9.27 9.80 8.06
CA ASN A 200 -8.94 11.20 7.92
C ASN A 200 -9.72 11.82 6.76
N GLN A 201 -10.62 12.77 7.09
CA GLN A 201 -11.49 13.40 6.10
C GLN A 201 -10.74 14.33 5.14
N GLU A 202 -9.66 14.97 5.59
CA GLU A 202 -8.87 15.88 4.75
C GLU A 202 -8.19 15.08 3.65
N LEU A 203 -7.47 13.98 4.00
CA LEU A 203 -6.85 13.09 3.02
C LEU A 203 -7.88 12.50 2.06
N ALA A 204 -9.03 12.06 2.59
CA ALA A 204 -10.10 11.50 1.76
C ALA A 204 -10.70 12.52 0.78
N ASN A 205 -10.79 13.79 1.16
CA ASN A 205 -11.31 14.85 0.31
C ASN A 205 -10.30 15.36 -0.73
N MET A 206 -8.99 15.16 -0.48
CA MET A 206 -7.93 15.45 -1.44
C MET A 206 -7.83 14.40 -2.56
N ALA A 207 -8.27 13.16 -2.30
CA ALA A 207 -8.19 12.05 -3.26
C ALA A 207 -9.00 12.32 -4.52
N ASP A 208 -8.57 11.78 -5.67
CA ASP A 208 -9.28 11.92 -6.95
C ASP A 208 -10.65 11.25 -6.90
N ARG A 209 -10.77 10.16 -6.13
CA ARG A 209 -12.05 9.47 -5.88
C ARG A 209 -12.14 9.03 -4.43
N LYS A 210 -13.31 9.23 -3.86
CA LYS A 210 -13.67 8.79 -2.52
C LYS A 210 -14.74 7.71 -2.60
N LEU A 211 -14.45 6.54 -2.08
CA LEU A 211 -15.35 5.40 -2.01
C LEU A 211 -15.79 5.19 -0.57
N THR A 212 -17.07 5.12 -0.34
CA THR A 212 -17.62 4.84 0.99
C THR A 212 -17.92 3.36 1.11
N MET A 213 -17.32 2.72 2.11
CA MET A 213 -17.58 1.32 2.41
C MET A 213 -18.42 1.19 3.68
N ARG A 214 -19.48 0.41 3.61
CA ARG A 214 -20.39 0.13 4.73
C ARG A 214 -20.90 -1.30 4.67
N ASP A 215 -20.84 -1.99 5.80
CA ASP A 215 -21.38 -3.37 5.98
C ASP A 215 -20.91 -4.35 4.89
N GLY A 216 -19.66 -4.24 4.44
CA GLY A 216 -19.04 -5.13 3.46
C GLY A 216 -19.31 -4.79 1.99
N ILE A 217 -19.94 -3.66 1.67
CA ILE A 217 -20.18 -3.18 0.31
C ILE A 217 -19.62 -1.78 0.07
N ILE A 218 -19.31 -1.45 -1.17
CA ILE A 218 -19.01 -0.08 -1.63
C ILE A 218 -20.31 0.55 -2.12
N LEU A 219 -20.61 1.75 -1.61
CA LEU A 219 -21.83 2.52 -1.92
C LEU A 219 -21.65 3.37 -3.18
#